data_cf7d1dbabca3a594e3d58531831336ed
#
_entry.id   cf7d1dbabca3a594e3d58531831336ed
#
_cell.length_a   1.000
_cell.length_b   1.000
_cell.length_c   1.000
_cell.angle_alpha   90.00
_cell.angle_beta   90.00
_cell.angle_gamma   90.00
#
_symmetry.space_group_name_H-M   'P 1'
#
loop_
_entity.id
_entity.type
_entity.pdbx_description
1 polymer ?
#
loop_
_entity_poly.entity_id
_entity_poly.type
_entity_poly.pdbx_seq_one_letter_code
_entity_poly.pdbx_strand_id
1 'polypeptide(L)'
;FGSEDLYLYTPKDQAEAQTALGDYLEEVLALAKLGGFTVLGHLTLPLRYFNEMRGLHTSFDPYEAEIREILKTLIENGRGIELNVNRGNTPLPDAKWLRIYRELGGELITLGTDAHSPEHVGRFIRERQALLKECGFTRFCTFEKQIPVWHAL
;
A
#
# COMPACT_ATOMS: atom_id res chain seq x y z
N PHE A 1 -0.43 1.41 17.93
CA PHE A 1 -0.05 2.74 17.69
C PHE A 1 0.70 3.32 18.89
N GLY A 2 1.28 4.48 18.75
CA GLY A 2 2.23 4.95 19.74
C GLY A 2 3.51 4.11 19.70
N SER A 3 3.73 3.26 20.69
CA SER A 3 4.92 2.40 20.76
C SER A 3 4.65 0.94 20.36
N GLU A 4 3.43 0.59 19.97
CA GLU A 4 3.06 -0.80 19.64
C GLU A 4 3.13 -1.07 18.14
N ASP A 5 3.64 -2.26 17.79
CA ASP A 5 3.57 -2.79 16.43
C ASP A 5 2.09 -3.00 16.03
N LEU A 6 1.71 -2.55 14.85
CA LEU A 6 0.35 -2.71 14.31
C LEU A 6 -0.12 -4.17 14.30
N TYR A 7 0.80 -5.12 14.10
CA TYR A 7 0.50 -6.54 14.15
C TYR A 7 0.04 -7.01 15.54
N LEU A 8 0.61 -6.43 16.59
CA LEU A 8 0.30 -6.74 18.00
C LEU A 8 -0.91 -5.96 18.51
N TYR A 9 -1.19 -4.78 17.94
CA TYR A 9 -2.30 -3.93 18.36
C TYR A 9 -3.64 -4.64 18.19
N THR A 10 -4.42 -4.69 19.26
CA THR A 10 -5.73 -5.32 19.29
C THR A 10 -6.78 -4.29 19.70
N PRO A 11 -7.55 -3.73 18.72
CA PRO A 11 -8.64 -2.80 19.04
C PRO A 11 -9.74 -3.51 19.84
N LYS A 12 -10.38 -2.79 20.74
CA LYS A 12 -11.48 -3.32 21.58
C LYS A 12 -12.74 -3.60 20.76
N ASP A 13 -12.97 -2.78 19.74
CA ASP A 13 -14.15 -2.86 18.89
C ASP A 13 -13.91 -2.28 17.50
N GLN A 14 -14.95 -2.32 16.67
CA GLN A 14 -14.97 -1.79 15.31
C GLN A 14 -14.67 -0.29 15.25
N ALA A 15 -15.15 0.50 16.21
CA ALA A 15 -14.99 1.96 16.20
C ALA A 15 -13.55 2.35 16.53
N GLU A 16 -12.93 1.68 17.52
CA GLU A 16 -11.51 1.89 17.84
C GLU A 16 -10.61 1.47 16.68
N ALA A 17 -10.91 0.33 16.02
CA ALA A 17 -10.18 -0.10 14.84
C ALA A 17 -10.29 0.91 13.69
N GLN A 18 -11.47 1.49 13.47
CA GLN A 18 -11.67 2.51 12.44
C GLN A 18 -10.90 3.79 12.75
N THR A 19 -10.88 4.23 14.02
CA THR A 19 -10.10 5.40 14.46
C THR A 19 -8.60 5.16 14.26
N ALA A 20 -8.11 3.99 14.59
CA ALA A 20 -6.71 3.60 14.43
C ALA A 20 -6.21 3.69 12.98
N LEU A 21 -7.10 3.58 11.97
CA LEU A 21 -6.73 3.82 10.58
C LEU A 21 -6.35 5.30 10.32
N GLY A 22 -7.03 6.23 10.98
CA GLY A 22 -6.70 7.67 10.90
C GLY A 22 -5.31 7.95 11.49
N ASP A 23 -5.06 7.45 12.71
CA ASP A 23 -3.77 7.60 13.40
C ASP A 23 -2.62 7.00 12.56
N TYR A 24 -2.86 5.83 11.96
CA TYR A 24 -1.90 5.21 11.03
C TYR A 24 -1.59 6.12 9.83
N LEU A 25 -2.59 6.76 9.23
CA LEU A 25 -2.36 7.65 8.07
C LEU A 25 -1.61 8.93 8.47
N GLU A 26 -1.82 9.47 9.67
CA GLU A 26 -1.01 10.58 10.18
C GLU A 26 0.47 10.23 10.25
N GLU A 27 0.81 9.05 10.77
CA GLU A 27 2.19 8.55 10.82
C GLU A 27 2.77 8.31 9.42
N VAL A 28 1.97 7.71 8.51
CA VAL A 28 2.39 7.50 7.11
C VAL A 28 2.62 8.83 6.39
N LEU A 29 1.79 9.84 6.61
CA LEU A 29 1.97 11.18 6.05
C LEU A 29 3.26 11.84 6.59
N ALA A 30 3.50 11.73 7.88
CA ALA A 30 4.74 12.21 8.49
C ALA A 30 5.97 11.52 7.88
N LEU A 31 5.91 10.20 7.69
CA LEU A 31 6.95 9.42 7.02
C LEU A 31 7.14 9.85 5.56
N ALA A 32 6.05 10.07 4.81
CA ALA A 32 6.10 10.53 3.43
C ALA A 32 6.75 11.93 3.32
N LYS A 33 6.52 12.81 4.27
CA LYS A 33 7.16 14.14 4.35
C LYS A 33 8.64 14.04 4.74
N LEU A 34 8.97 13.21 5.71
CA LEU A 34 10.36 13.00 6.16
C LEU A 34 11.24 12.41 5.05
N GLY A 35 10.76 11.40 4.36
CA GLY A 35 11.48 10.73 3.29
C GLY A 35 12.53 9.74 3.77
N GLY A 36 13.63 9.59 2.96
CA GLY A 36 14.68 8.61 3.25
C GLY A 36 14.41 7.20 2.68
N PHE A 37 13.36 7.06 1.87
CA PHE A 37 12.99 5.82 1.18
C PHE A 37 12.55 6.09 -0.25
N THR A 38 12.49 5.05 -1.09
CA THR A 38 12.13 5.17 -2.51
C THR A 38 10.69 4.73 -2.78
N VAL A 39 10.21 3.72 -2.07
CA VAL A 39 8.87 3.14 -2.24
C VAL A 39 8.21 2.95 -0.89
N LEU A 40 6.96 3.38 -0.77
CA LEU A 40 6.10 3.09 0.39
C LEU A 40 5.49 1.70 0.19
N GLY A 41 5.79 0.77 1.08
CA GLY A 41 5.23 -0.59 1.08
C GLY A 41 3.77 -0.61 1.51
N HIS A 42 2.99 -1.53 0.95
CA HIS A 42 1.66 -1.98 1.40
C HIS A 42 0.81 -0.93 2.14
N LEU A 43 0.57 0.25 1.53
CA LEU A 43 -0.11 1.42 2.13
C LEU A 43 -1.34 1.08 2.99
N THR A 44 -2.13 0.09 2.59
CA THR A 44 -3.37 -0.28 3.30
C THR A 44 -3.21 -1.53 4.17
N LEU A 45 -2.01 -1.83 4.64
CA LEU A 45 -1.69 -3.00 5.47
C LEU A 45 -2.59 -3.20 6.70
N PRO A 46 -3.06 -2.16 7.41
CA PRO A 46 -3.96 -2.34 8.55
C PRO A 46 -5.21 -3.17 8.25
N LEU A 47 -5.73 -3.12 7.00
CA LEU A 47 -6.89 -3.92 6.60
C LEU A 47 -6.64 -5.43 6.68
N ARG A 48 -5.39 -5.89 6.43
CA ARG A 48 -5.01 -7.29 6.63
C ARG A 48 -5.19 -7.69 8.09
N TYR A 49 -4.72 -6.87 9.02
CA TYR A 49 -4.76 -7.19 10.44
C TYR A 49 -6.15 -7.06 11.03
N PHE A 50 -6.89 -6.03 10.66
CA PHE A 50 -8.21 -5.78 11.23
C PHE A 50 -9.29 -6.62 10.55
N ASN A 51 -9.36 -6.63 9.23
CA ASN A 51 -10.45 -7.29 8.52
C ASN A 51 -10.18 -8.78 8.29
N GLU A 52 -8.99 -9.14 7.72
CA GLU A 52 -8.73 -10.53 7.36
C GLU A 52 -8.38 -11.40 8.58
N MET A 53 -7.61 -10.88 9.52
CA MET A 53 -7.16 -11.67 10.68
C MET A 53 -8.11 -11.60 11.86
N ARG A 54 -8.82 -10.48 12.07
CA ARG A 54 -9.71 -10.27 13.21
C ARG A 54 -11.20 -10.21 12.86
N GLY A 55 -11.55 -10.27 11.57
CA GLY A 55 -12.94 -10.28 11.11
C GLY A 55 -13.68 -8.95 11.32
N LEU A 56 -12.95 -7.85 11.46
CA LEU A 56 -13.53 -6.51 11.51
C LEU A 56 -13.87 -6.02 10.10
N HIS A 57 -14.60 -4.90 10.01
CA HIS A 57 -15.04 -4.31 8.75
C HIS A 57 -14.62 -2.83 8.67
N THR A 58 -13.30 -2.58 8.79
CA THR A 58 -12.74 -1.24 8.66
C THR A 58 -12.52 -0.88 7.20
N SER A 59 -12.54 0.43 6.91
CA SER A 59 -12.31 0.96 5.56
C SER A 59 -11.51 2.26 5.63
N PHE A 60 -10.68 2.48 4.63
CA PHE A 60 -10.03 3.77 4.41
C PHE A 60 -10.91 4.77 3.65
N ASP A 61 -12.12 4.42 3.23
CA ASP A 61 -13.00 5.33 2.48
C ASP A 61 -13.27 6.67 3.19
N PRO A 62 -13.48 6.72 4.53
CA PRO A 62 -13.63 7.98 5.24
C PRO A 62 -12.38 8.87 5.23
N TYR A 63 -11.23 8.32 4.92
CA TYR A 63 -9.91 8.98 4.93
C TYR A 63 -9.33 9.19 3.52
N GLU A 64 -10.20 9.33 2.52
CA GLU A 64 -9.72 9.49 1.12
C GLU A 64 -8.87 10.74 0.95
N ALA A 65 -9.20 11.83 1.67
CA ALA A 65 -8.45 13.08 1.57
C ALA A 65 -7.00 12.91 2.07
N GLU A 66 -6.83 12.23 3.19
CA GLU A 66 -5.52 11.94 3.80
C GLU A 66 -4.67 11.04 2.90
N ILE A 67 -5.29 9.99 2.33
CA ILE A 67 -4.58 9.12 1.37
C ILE A 67 -4.18 9.90 0.12
N ARG A 68 -5.04 10.77 -0.41
CA ARG A 68 -4.69 11.62 -1.55
C ARG A 68 -3.53 12.55 -1.22
N GLU A 69 -3.46 13.11 -0.01
CA GLU A 69 -2.33 13.94 0.44
C GLU A 69 -1.04 13.12 0.51
N ILE A 70 -1.08 11.91 1.09
CA ILE A 70 0.08 11.00 1.14
C ILE A 70 0.57 10.69 -0.28
N LEU A 71 -0.33 10.28 -1.18
CA LEU A 71 0.04 9.91 -2.55
C LEU A 71 0.63 11.10 -3.32
N LYS A 72 0.07 12.31 -3.19
CA LYS A 72 0.63 13.54 -3.77
C LYS A 72 2.03 13.82 -3.23
N THR A 73 2.20 13.75 -1.91
CA THR A 73 3.50 13.97 -1.25
C THR A 73 4.56 12.99 -1.78
N LEU A 74 4.20 11.73 -1.97
CA LEU A 74 5.11 10.73 -2.55
C LEU A 74 5.48 11.09 -4.00
N ILE A 75 4.50 11.40 -4.84
CA ILE A 75 4.68 11.75 -6.25
C ILE A 75 5.57 12.98 -6.40
N GLU A 76 5.28 14.05 -5.68
CA GLU A 76 6.04 15.31 -5.71
C GLU A 76 7.50 15.14 -5.28
N ASN A 77 7.78 14.15 -4.44
CA ASN A 77 9.13 13.80 -3.99
C ASN A 77 9.79 12.68 -4.81
N GLY A 78 9.23 12.30 -5.97
CA GLY A 78 9.79 11.27 -6.85
C GLY A 78 9.78 9.86 -6.24
N ARG A 79 8.86 9.60 -5.31
CA ARG A 79 8.70 8.30 -4.65
C ARG A 79 7.49 7.56 -5.17
N GLY A 80 7.49 6.24 -4.99
CA GLY A 80 6.42 5.39 -5.43
C GLY A 80 5.72 4.64 -4.31
N ILE A 81 4.82 3.76 -4.73
CA ILE A 81 4.12 2.83 -3.86
C ILE A 81 4.36 1.38 -4.30
N GLU A 82 4.20 0.46 -3.39
CA GLU A 82 4.14 -0.97 -3.68
C GLU A 82 2.69 -1.41 -3.87
N LEU A 83 2.44 -2.25 -4.87
CA LEU A 83 1.29 -3.13 -4.91
C LEU A 83 1.69 -4.48 -4.30
N ASN A 84 1.29 -4.71 -3.06
CA ASN A 84 1.52 -5.96 -2.35
C ASN A 84 0.46 -7.00 -2.73
N VAL A 85 0.87 -8.23 -3.02
CA VAL A 85 -0.04 -9.29 -3.46
C VAL A 85 -0.97 -9.80 -2.36
N ASN A 86 -0.67 -9.48 -1.09
CA ASN A 86 -1.44 -9.87 0.08
C ASN A 86 -1.83 -11.36 0.11
N ARG A 87 -0.89 -12.23 -0.20
CA ARG A 87 -1.10 -13.70 -0.21
C ARG A 87 -2.24 -14.18 -1.12
N GLY A 88 -2.65 -13.34 -2.10
CA GLY A 88 -3.77 -13.62 -3.00
C GLY A 88 -5.12 -13.04 -2.57
N ASN A 89 -5.21 -12.46 -1.37
CA ASN A 89 -6.40 -11.74 -0.89
C ASN A 89 -6.53 -10.36 -1.55
N THR A 90 -7.35 -9.48 -1.00
CA THR A 90 -7.44 -8.09 -1.45
C THR A 90 -6.06 -7.45 -1.46
N PRO A 91 -5.59 -6.93 -2.61
CA PRO A 91 -4.24 -6.34 -2.70
C PRO A 91 -4.11 -5.09 -1.83
N LEU A 92 -2.88 -4.77 -1.47
CA LEU A 92 -2.57 -3.63 -0.62
C LEU A 92 -1.62 -2.64 -1.36
N PRO A 93 -2.16 -1.52 -1.87
CA PRO A 93 -3.56 -1.10 -1.85
C PRO A 93 -4.42 -1.79 -2.93
N ASP A 94 -5.75 -1.69 -2.78
CA ASP A 94 -6.72 -2.22 -3.75
C ASP A 94 -6.87 -1.33 -5.00
N ALA A 95 -7.73 -1.76 -5.94
CA ALA A 95 -7.95 -1.08 -7.21
C ALA A 95 -8.43 0.37 -7.09
N LYS A 96 -9.18 0.73 -6.03
CA LYS A 96 -9.64 2.10 -5.81
C LYS A 96 -8.45 3.04 -5.65
N TRP A 97 -7.55 2.70 -4.74
CA TRP A 97 -6.39 3.54 -4.41
C TRP A 97 -5.34 3.55 -5.52
N LEU A 98 -5.20 2.45 -6.26
CA LEU A 98 -4.35 2.39 -7.45
C LEU A 98 -4.82 3.34 -8.54
N ARG A 99 -6.14 3.42 -8.80
CA ARG A 99 -6.71 4.36 -9.76
C ARG A 99 -6.52 5.81 -9.31
N ILE A 100 -6.74 6.10 -8.02
CA ILE A 100 -6.49 7.42 -7.45
C ILE A 100 -5.01 7.80 -7.62
N TYR A 101 -4.08 6.88 -7.36
CA TYR A 101 -2.65 7.12 -7.55
C TYR A 101 -2.32 7.48 -9.02
N ARG A 102 -2.91 6.74 -9.99
CA ARG A 102 -2.76 7.06 -11.43
C ARG A 102 -3.39 8.40 -11.80
N GLU A 103 -4.58 8.70 -11.30
CA GLU A 103 -5.28 9.98 -11.50
C GLU A 103 -4.42 11.17 -11.03
N LEU A 104 -3.72 11.02 -9.92
CA LEU A 104 -2.80 12.02 -9.37
C LEU A 104 -1.47 12.13 -10.13
N GLY A 105 -1.24 11.32 -11.15
CA GLY A 105 -0.01 11.30 -11.96
C GLY A 105 1.07 10.34 -11.46
N GLY A 106 0.73 9.45 -10.51
CA GLY A 106 1.67 8.44 -10.01
C GLY A 106 1.96 7.37 -11.06
N GLU A 107 3.23 7.09 -11.25
CA GLU A 107 3.70 6.06 -12.19
C GLU A 107 4.64 5.04 -11.54
N LEU A 108 5.39 5.48 -10.52
CA LEU A 108 6.40 4.67 -9.88
C LEU A 108 5.74 3.65 -8.95
N ILE A 109 5.58 2.42 -9.44
CA ILE A 109 4.93 1.33 -8.72
C ILE A 109 5.75 0.05 -8.81
N THR A 110 5.90 -0.64 -7.68
CA THR A 110 6.53 -1.94 -7.58
C THR A 110 5.51 -3.03 -7.27
N LEU A 111 5.90 -4.29 -7.49
CA LEU A 111 5.12 -5.46 -7.12
C LEU A 111 5.86 -6.23 -6.01
N GLY A 112 5.19 -6.46 -4.89
CA GLY A 112 5.76 -7.17 -3.76
C GLY A 112 4.96 -8.41 -3.36
N THR A 113 5.65 -9.53 -3.12
CA THR A 113 5.01 -10.76 -2.61
C THR A 113 4.95 -10.82 -1.09
N ASP A 114 5.79 -10.04 -0.41
CA ASP A 114 5.94 -10.10 1.04
C ASP A 114 6.18 -11.55 1.52
N ALA A 115 6.97 -12.29 0.72
CA ALA A 115 7.19 -13.71 0.93
C ALA A 115 8.09 -13.96 2.14
N HIS A 116 7.59 -14.75 3.10
CA HIS A 116 8.31 -15.17 4.30
C HIS A 116 8.82 -16.62 4.19
N SER A 117 8.61 -17.26 3.03
CA SER A 117 9.10 -18.60 2.72
C SER A 117 9.33 -18.74 1.21
N PRO A 118 10.26 -19.62 0.77
CA PRO A 118 10.64 -19.73 -0.64
C PRO A 118 9.49 -20.05 -1.60
N GLU A 119 8.54 -20.86 -1.18
CA GLU A 119 7.37 -21.26 -1.98
C GLU A 119 6.39 -20.11 -2.26
N HIS A 120 6.49 -19.01 -1.54
CA HIS A 120 5.65 -17.84 -1.74
C HIS A 120 6.27 -16.78 -2.66
N VAL A 121 7.55 -16.90 -2.98
CA VAL A 121 8.25 -15.98 -3.87
C VAL A 121 7.62 -16.00 -5.28
N GLY A 122 7.22 -14.84 -5.78
CA GLY A 122 6.62 -14.67 -7.11
C GLY A 122 5.15 -15.08 -7.21
N ARG A 123 4.50 -15.58 -6.14
CA ARG A 123 3.06 -15.94 -6.18
C ARG A 123 2.19 -14.72 -6.41
N PHE A 124 1.13 -14.90 -7.19
CA PHE A 124 0.12 -13.89 -7.52
C PHE A 124 0.62 -12.64 -8.27
N ILE A 125 1.90 -12.59 -8.67
CA ILE A 125 2.46 -11.43 -9.40
C ILE A 125 1.73 -11.21 -10.74
N ARG A 126 1.42 -12.28 -11.49
CA ARG A 126 0.73 -12.15 -12.79
C ARG A 126 -0.67 -11.58 -12.65
N GLU A 127 -1.40 -12.01 -11.64
CA GLU A 127 -2.74 -11.49 -11.32
C GLU A 127 -2.66 -10.00 -10.95
N ARG A 128 -1.62 -9.59 -10.24
CA ARG A 128 -1.42 -8.18 -9.88
C ARG A 128 -0.94 -7.32 -11.05
N GLN A 129 -0.18 -7.90 -11.99
CA GLN A 129 0.12 -7.23 -13.26
C GLN A 129 -1.16 -6.98 -14.09
N ALA A 130 -2.08 -7.94 -14.14
CA ALA A 130 -3.39 -7.75 -14.77
C ALA A 130 -4.19 -6.63 -14.12
N LEU A 131 -4.25 -6.61 -12.77
CA LEU A 131 -4.89 -5.54 -12.01
C LEU A 131 -4.27 -4.17 -12.29
N LEU A 132 -2.95 -4.06 -12.37
CA LEU A 132 -2.29 -2.80 -12.72
C LEU A 132 -2.74 -2.30 -14.11
N LYS A 133 -2.83 -3.19 -15.10
CA LYS A 133 -3.36 -2.82 -16.44
C LYS A 133 -4.78 -2.28 -16.35
N GLU A 134 -5.65 -2.94 -15.60
CA GLU A 134 -7.05 -2.51 -15.38
C GLU A 134 -7.13 -1.15 -14.66
N CYS A 135 -6.12 -0.81 -13.84
CA CYS A 135 -6.00 0.48 -13.18
C CYS A 135 -5.30 1.56 -14.03
N GLY A 136 -4.95 1.27 -15.30
CA GLY A 136 -4.37 2.22 -16.24
C GLY A 136 -2.85 2.35 -16.18
N PHE A 137 -2.15 1.39 -15.57
CA PHE A 137 -0.69 1.31 -15.67
C PHE A 137 -0.28 0.57 -16.95
N THR A 138 0.81 1.00 -17.56
CA THR A 138 1.44 0.33 -18.71
C THR A 138 2.75 -0.35 -18.35
N ARG A 139 3.29 -0.03 -17.18
CA ARG A 139 4.57 -0.53 -16.69
C ARG A 139 4.60 -0.54 -15.16
N PHE A 140 5.52 -1.32 -14.61
CA PHE A 140 5.93 -1.29 -13.20
C PHE A 140 7.46 -1.20 -13.14
N CYS A 141 8.05 -1.05 -11.96
CA CYS A 141 9.50 -0.99 -11.85
C CYS A 141 10.05 -1.93 -10.76
N THR A 142 11.31 -2.29 -10.95
CA THR A 142 12.23 -2.75 -9.91
C THR A 142 13.30 -1.70 -9.71
N PHE A 143 14.22 -1.89 -8.75
CA PHE A 143 15.29 -0.93 -8.52
C PHE A 143 16.66 -1.59 -8.63
N GLU A 144 17.57 -0.89 -9.30
CA GLU A 144 18.99 -1.19 -9.27
C GLU A 144 19.73 0.05 -8.76
N LYS A 145 20.41 -0.06 -7.61
CA LYS A 145 21.12 1.05 -6.95
C LYS A 145 20.24 2.32 -6.80
N GLN A 146 19.00 2.11 -6.35
CA GLN A 146 17.98 3.14 -6.19
C GLN A 146 17.47 3.80 -7.49
N ILE A 147 17.88 3.30 -8.64
CA ILE A 147 17.39 3.77 -9.94
C ILE A 147 16.27 2.83 -10.41
N PRO A 148 15.11 3.35 -10.82
CA PRO A 148 14.02 2.51 -11.30
C PRO A 148 14.38 1.86 -12.65
N VAL A 149 14.21 0.54 -12.72
CA VAL A 149 14.29 -0.26 -13.94
C VAL A 149 12.86 -0.62 -14.34
N TRP A 150 12.44 -0.14 -15.51
CA TRP A 150 11.06 -0.26 -15.96
C TRP A 150 10.81 -1.57 -16.71
N HIS A 151 9.66 -2.18 -16.42
CA HIS A 151 9.18 -3.40 -17.06
C HIS A 151 7.78 -3.14 -17.61
N ALA A 152 7.54 -3.53 -18.87
CA ALA A 152 6.20 -3.49 -19.46
C ALA A 152 5.26 -4.48 -18.75
N LEU A 153 4.00 -4.09 -18.60
CA LEU A 153 2.95 -4.97 -18.07
C LEU A 153 2.38 -5.87 -19.16
#